data_14569281fbc51d1d5e9f7c168922bc1c
#
_entry.id   14569281fbc51d1d5e9f7c168922bc1c
#
_cell.length_a   1.000
_cell.length_b   1.000
_cell.length_c   1.000
_cell.angle_alpha   90.00
_cell.angle_beta   90.00
_cell.angle_gamma   90.00
#
_symmetry.space_group_name_H-M   'P 1'
#
loop_
_entity.id
_entity.type
_entity.pdbx_description
1 polymer ?
#
loop_
_entity_poly.entity_id
_entity_poly.type
_entity_poly.pdbx_seq_one_letter_code
_entity_poly.pdbx_strand_id
1 'polypeptide(L)'
;DMVEMMKLGKAGAEAARALVEWIPEDSDLLYDLREEMILNPINPTKSIWIGRTFATHVKVGKLPDPECPHIFLKPSTSFCKPGEDVVIPNIDGKPYDKVTYGCELTAVIGSTAKYCTPENIMDHVAGWTISNDVTCRGVLYPKNKMFDKFAPFGPYIIPADQIEDPNAVELKFKVDGEWKQEGNTGVNTYWTMQTILANLTHHMTLNPGDVIALGDIGAPETIVAGQTMEAIIPQIGVLKNKTVNEKVETGICPGGAMGQ
;
A
#
# COMPACT_ATOMS: atom_id res chain seq x y z
N ASP A 1 -6.64 3.04 -20.42
CA ASP A 1 -5.75 2.49 -19.39
C ASP A 1 -5.23 3.62 -18.51
N MET A 2 -5.36 3.47 -17.20
CA MET A 2 -4.94 4.48 -16.21
C MET A 2 -3.45 4.80 -16.28
N VAL A 3 -2.60 3.81 -16.53
CA VAL A 3 -1.14 4.02 -16.65
C VAL A 3 -0.83 4.86 -17.89
N GLU A 4 -1.50 4.62 -19.00
CA GLU A 4 -1.31 5.45 -20.21
C GLU A 4 -1.78 6.89 -19.98
N MET A 5 -2.87 7.09 -19.24
CA MET A 5 -3.31 8.43 -18.84
C MET A 5 -2.28 9.13 -17.95
N MET A 6 -1.69 8.42 -16.98
CA MET A 6 -0.66 8.94 -16.08
C MET A 6 0.62 9.35 -16.82
N LYS A 7 0.99 8.64 -17.90
CA LYS A 7 2.14 9.01 -18.76
C LYS A 7 1.99 10.38 -19.42
N LEU A 8 0.77 10.88 -19.58
CA LEU A 8 0.49 12.23 -20.06
C LEU A 8 0.74 13.30 -18.99
N GLY A 9 1.05 12.91 -17.76
CA GLY A 9 1.35 13.80 -16.65
C GLY A 9 0.19 14.77 -16.37
N LYS A 10 0.54 16.04 -16.17
CA LYS A 10 -0.43 17.09 -15.86
C LYS A 10 -1.54 17.24 -16.91
N ALA A 11 -1.19 17.11 -18.20
CA ALA A 11 -2.16 17.20 -19.30
C ALA A 11 -3.21 16.08 -19.23
N GLY A 12 -2.80 14.85 -18.85
CA GLY A 12 -3.73 13.72 -18.64
C GLY A 12 -4.70 13.97 -17.49
N ALA A 13 -4.20 14.50 -16.37
CA ALA A 13 -5.03 14.83 -15.22
C ALA A 13 -6.03 15.97 -15.53
N GLU A 14 -5.59 17.00 -16.24
CA GLU A 14 -6.45 18.11 -16.69
C GLU A 14 -7.55 17.63 -17.65
N ALA A 15 -7.20 16.76 -18.61
CA ALA A 15 -8.17 16.18 -19.53
C ALA A 15 -9.21 15.30 -18.80
N ALA A 16 -8.79 14.53 -17.81
CA ALA A 16 -9.70 13.73 -17.00
C ALA A 16 -10.67 14.61 -16.18
N ARG A 17 -10.18 15.69 -15.56
CA ARG A 17 -11.03 16.66 -14.84
C ARG A 17 -12.05 17.31 -15.77
N ALA A 18 -11.60 17.80 -16.92
CA ALA A 18 -12.49 18.40 -17.91
C ALA A 18 -13.57 17.44 -18.41
N LEU A 19 -13.23 16.13 -18.55
CA LEU A 19 -14.21 15.10 -18.92
C LEU A 19 -15.26 14.92 -17.82
N VAL A 20 -14.86 14.84 -16.55
CA VAL A 20 -15.77 14.70 -15.40
C VAL A 20 -16.71 15.91 -15.29
N GLU A 21 -16.17 17.13 -15.47
CA GLU A 21 -16.96 18.38 -15.43
C GLU A 21 -17.94 18.47 -16.62
N TRP A 22 -17.59 17.87 -17.76
CA TRP A 22 -18.44 17.87 -18.96
C TRP A 22 -19.61 16.87 -18.90
N ILE A 23 -19.48 15.78 -18.11
CA ILE A 23 -20.54 14.77 -17.99
C ILE A 23 -21.72 15.35 -17.22
N PRO A 24 -22.95 15.40 -17.81
CA PRO A 24 -24.16 15.86 -17.10
C PRO A 24 -24.49 14.95 -15.90
N GLU A 25 -25.07 15.54 -14.84
CA GLU A 25 -25.45 14.81 -13.61
C GLU A 25 -26.49 13.69 -13.87
N ASP A 26 -27.31 13.81 -14.91
CA ASP A 26 -28.32 12.84 -15.34
C ASP A 26 -27.82 11.89 -16.44
N SER A 27 -26.52 11.84 -16.69
CA SER A 27 -25.92 11.03 -17.75
C SER A 27 -26.00 9.54 -17.44
N ASP A 28 -26.34 8.73 -18.45
CA ASP A 28 -26.23 7.27 -18.40
C ASP A 28 -24.80 6.75 -18.21
N LEU A 29 -23.80 7.63 -18.25
CA LEU A 29 -22.40 7.32 -17.96
C LEU A 29 -22.08 7.36 -16.45
N LEU A 30 -23.00 7.87 -15.62
CA LEU A 30 -22.86 7.91 -14.17
C LEU A 30 -23.57 6.70 -13.56
N TYR A 31 -22.89 6.01 -12.65
CA TYR A 31 -23.40 4.84 -11.96
C TYR A 31 -23.26 5.03 -10.46
N ASP A 32 -24.20 4.49 -9.68
CA ASP A 32 -24.03 4.34 -8.25
C ASP A 32 -22.84 3.41 -7.96
N LEU A 33 -21.84 3.94 -7.26
CA LEU A 33 -20.66 3.17 -6.93
C LEU A 33 -20.99 2.11 -5.87
N ARG A 34 -20.76 0.84 -6.18
CA ARG A 34 -20.84 -0.27 -5.25
C ARG A 34 -19.44 -0.84 -4.99
N GLU A 35 -19.17 -1.25 -3.74
CA GLU A 35 -17.84 -1.74 -3.32
C GLU A 35 -17.34 -2.89 -4.22
N GLU A 36 -18.22 -3.80 -4.63
CA GLU A 36 -17.85 -4.93 -5.50
C GLU A 36 -17.38 -4.52 -6.91
N MET A 37 -17.69 -3.30 -7.33
CA MET A 37 -17.26 -2.76 -8.64
C MET A 37 -15.86 -2.17 -8.60
N ILE A 38 -15.31 -1.92 -7.40
CA ILE A 38 -13.98 -1.33 -7.25
C ILE A 38 -12.93 -2.42 -7.52
N LEU A 39 -12.06 -2.15 -8.46
CA LEU A 39 -10.90 -2.99 -8.79
C LEU A 39 -9.63 -2.37 -8.23
N ASN A 40 -8.50 -3.07 -8.35
CA ASN A 40 -7.21 -2.40 -8.18
C ASN A 40 -7.13 -1.25 -9.21
N PRO A 41 -6.81 -0.03 -8.77
CA PRO A 41 -6.82 1.13 -9.67
C PRO A 41 -5.82 1.00 -10.83
N ILE A 42 -4.74 0.26 -10.61
CA ILE A 42 -3.76 -0.16 -11.63
C ILE A 42 -3.22 -1.56 -11.33
N ASN A 43 -2.52 -2.16 -12.30
CA ASN A 43 -1.71 -3.37 -12.09
C ASN A 43 -0.23 -2.98 -12.13
N PRO A 44 0.43 -2.78 -10.99
CA PRO A 44 1.80 -2.30 -10.95
C PRO A 44 2.80 -3.28 -11.59
N THR A 45 3.79 -2.74 -12.30
CA THR A 45 4.92 -3.54 -12.80
C THR A 45 5.93 -3.82 -11.70
N LYS A 46 6.17 -2.86 -10.82
CA LYS A 46 6.94 -3.03 -9.57
C LYS A 46 6.11 -2.56 -8.38
N SER A 47 6.17 -3.33 -7.31
CA SER A 47 5.56 -3.02 -6.01
C SER A 47 6.67 -2.93 -4.97
N ILE A 48 7.03 -1.70 -4.62
CA ILE A 48 8.14 -1.38 -3.74
C ILE A 48 7.55 -0.94 -2.40
N TRP A 49 8.10 -1.46 -1.30
CA TRP A 49 7.62 -1.21 0.05
C TRP A 49 8.78 -0.79 0.94
N ILE A 50 8.54 0.18 1.81
CA ILE A 50 9.57 0.75 2.67
C ILE A 50 9.30 0.38 4.12
N GLY A 51 10.20 -0.39 4.69
CA GLY A 51 10.18 -0.71 6.11
C GLY A 51 10.98 0.28 6.95
N ARG A 52 10.65 0.36 8.25
CA ARG A 52 11.39 1.16 9.24
C ARG A 52 11.42 2.66 8.96
N THR A 53 10.44 3.17 8.24
CA THR A 53 10.31 4.60 7.97
C THR A 53 10.09 5.40 9.26
N PHE A 54 9.33 4.84 10.21
CA PHE A 54 8.92 5.53 11.44
C PHE A 54 9.61 4.97 12.68
N ALA A 55 10.10 5.86 13.55
CA ALA A 55 10.79 5.50 14.79
C ALA A 55 9.89 4.72 15.77
N THR A 56 8.58 4.95 15.75
CA THR A 56 7.61 4.18 16.54
C THR A 56 7.66 2.70 16.19
N HIS A 57 7.66 2.37 14.88
CA HIS A 57 7.76 1.00 14.39
C HIS A 57 9.10 0.34 14.80
N VAL A 58 10.21 1.07 14.67
CA VAL A 58 11.56 0.60 15.01
C VAL A 58 11.67 0.31 16.51
N LYS A 59 11.19 1.22 17.37
CA LYS A 59 11.21 1.07 18.83
C LYS A 59 10.39 -0.12 19.33
N VAL A 60 9.18 -0.29 18.79
CA VAL A 60 8.33 -1.44 19.14
C VAL A 60 8.96 -2.76 18.71
N GLY A 61 9.56 -2.81 17.53
CA GLY A 61 10.29 -3.95 17.03
C GLY A 61 11.62 -4.21 17.74
N LYS A 62 12.06 -3.32 18.66
CA LYS A 62 13.40 -3.36 19.30
C LYS A 62 14.53 -3.49 18.27
N LEU A 63 14.37 -2.82 17.15
CA LEU A 63 15.33 -2.82 16.05
C LEU A 63 16.32 -1.66 16.20
N PRO A 64 17.53 -1.76 15.66
CA PRO A 64 18.43 -0.62 15.58
C PRO A 64 17.86 0.45 14.66
N ASP A 65 18.22 1.71 14.91
CA ASP A 65 17.88 2.81 14.03
C ASP A 65 18.44 2.55 12.62
N PRO A 66 17.63 2.72 11.56
CA PRO A 66 18.07 2.41 10.22
C PRO A 66 19.01 3.50 9.66
N GLU A 67 20.09 3.10 9.00
CA GLU A 67 21.02 4.00 8.31
C GLU A 67 20.50 4.45 6.93
N CYS A 68 19.60 3.67 6.33
CA CYS A 68 18.96 3.93 5.03
C CYS A 68 17.55 3.33 4.98
N PRO A 69 16.69 3.76 4.04
CA PRO A 69 15.38 3.16 3.83
C PRO A 69 15.48 1.65 3.57
N HIS A 70 14.70 0.88 4.32
CA HIS A 70 14.69 -0.58 4.20
C HIS A 70 13.70 -1.01 3.12
N ILE A 71 14.20 -1.46 1.98
CA ILE A 71 13.43 -1.73 0.77
C ILE A 71 13.09 -3.22 0.66
N PHE A 72 11.84 -3.54 0.34
CA PHE A 72 11.42 -4.87 -0.08
C PHE A 72 10.38 -4.80 -1.20
N LEU A 73 10.16 -5.92 -1.87
CA LEU A 73 9.19 -6.04 -2.95
C LEU A 73 8.10 -7.02 -2.53
N LYS A 74 6.86 -6.77 -2.96
CA LYS A 74 5.79 -7.76 -2.92
C LYS A 74 5.48 -8.22 -4.35
N PRO A 75 5.29 -9.52 -4.60
CA PRO A 75 4.94 -10.03 -5.92
C PRO A 75 3.54 -9.57 -6.34
N SER A 76 3.27 -9.63 -7.65
CA SER A 76 1.96 -9.22 -8.19
C SER A 76 0.78 -10.04 -7.65
N THR A 77 1.01 -11.29 -7.27
CA THR A 77 -0.01 -12.16 -6.64
C THR A 77 -0.38 -11.72 -5.22
N SER A 78 0.46 -10.90 -4.58
CA SER A 78 0.14 -10.32 -3.27
C SER A 78 -0.92 -9.23 -3.34
N PHE A 79 -1.21 -8.65 -4.50
CA PHE A 79 -2.23 -7.62 -4.59
C PHE A 79 -3.61 -8.18 -4.28
N CYS A 80 -4.37 -7.37 -3.55
CA CYS A 80 -5.72 -7.63 -3.10
C CYS A 80 -6.55 -6.37 -3.35
N LYS A 81 -7.61 -6.46 -4.13
CA LYS A 81 -8.47 -5.31 -4.44
C LYS A 81 -9.31 -4.90 -3.23
N PRO A 82 -9.84 -3.68 -3.21
CA PRO A 82 -10.80 -3.25 -2.21
C PRO A 82 -12.00 -4.23 -2.16
N GLY A 83 -12.41 -4.60 -0.94
CA GLY A 83 -13.50 -5.56 -0.71
C GLY A 83 -13.13 -7.05 -0.90
N GLU A 84 -11.96 -7.37 -1.44
CA GLU A 84 -11.48 -8.74 -1.55
C GLU A 84 -10.92 -9.25 -0.21
N ASP A 85 -11.01 -10.55 0.04
CA ASP A 85 -10.53 -11.15 1.28
C ASP A 85 -9.00 -11.27 1.31
N VAL A 86 -8.40 -10.83 2.42
CA VAL A 86 -7.02 -11.14 2.78
C VAL A 86 -6.96 -12.55 3.34
N VAL A 87 -6.09 -13.39 2.78
CA VAL A 87 -6.02 -14.81 3.12
C VAL A 87 -4.95 -15.05 4.18
N ILE A 88 -5.35 -15.45 5.38
CA ILE A 88 -4.43 -15.89 6.44
C ILE A 88 -3.89 -17.26 6.06
N PRO A 89 -2.56 -17.41 5.86
CA PRO A 89 -1.98 -18.65 5.37
C PRO A 89 -2.10 -19.76 6.40
N ASN A 90 -2.19 -20.99 5.90
CA ASN A 90 -2.08 -22.18 6.72
C ASN A 90 -0.59 -22.59 6.78
N ILE A 91 -0.02 -22.54 7.98
CA ILE A 91 1.37 -22.94 8.21
C ILE A 91 1.36 -24.12 9.20
N ASP A 92 2.01 -25.19 8.83
CA ASP A 92 2.05 -26.44 9.61
C ASP A 92 0.65 -27.01 9.94
N GLY A 93 -0.27 -26.92 8.96
CA GLY A 93 -1.59 -27.53 9.04
C GLY A 93 -2.63 -26.75 9.85
N LYS A 94 -2.33 -25.50 10.25
CA LYS A 94 -3.24 -24.62 10.97
C LYS A 94 -3.14 -23.17 10.50
N PRO A 95 -4.22 -22.36 10.64
CA PRO A 95 -4.17 -20.94 10.38
C PRO A 95 -3.05 -20.26 11.20
N TYR A 96 -2.28 -19.39 10.56
CA TYR A 96 -1.18 -18.70 11.21
C TYR A 96 -1.68 -17.58 12.11
N ASP A 97 -1.21 -17.52 13.35
CA ASP A 97 -1.72 -16.66 14.43
C ASP A 97 -0.95 -15.32 14.59
N LYS A 98 0.06 -15.07 13.74
CA LYS A 98 0.90 -13.87 13.84
C LYS A 98 0.89 -13.05 12.55
N VAL A 99 -0.31 -12.85 11.99
CA VAL A 99 -0.50 -11.95 10.86
C VAL A 99 -0.82 -10.55 11.37
N THR A 100 -0.15 -9.54 10.82
CA THR A 100 -0.33 -8.12 11.18
C THR A 100 -0.62 -7.27 9.95
N TYR A 101 -0.93 -6.00 10.13
CA TYR A 101 -1.33 -5.03 9.11
C TYR A 101 -0.51 -3.73 9.24
N GLY A 102 -0.65 -2.82 8.28
CA GLY A 102 -0.06 -1.48 8.36
C GLY A 102 -0.65 -0.55 7.31
N CYS A 103 -1.25 0.58 7.72
CA CYS A 103 -1.72 1.61 6.81
C CYS A 103 -0.54 2.41 6.26
N GLU A 104 -0.43 2.48 4.93
CA GLU A 104 0.66 3.16 4.25
C GLU A 104 0.16 4.12 3.18
N LEU A 105 0.68 5.36 3.18
CA LEU A 105 0.60 6.25 2.03
C LEU A 105 1.43 5.64 0.90
N THR A 106 0.84 5.54 -0.29
CA THR A 106 1.48 4.89 -1.43
C THR A 106 1.56 5.83 -2.62
N ALA A 107 2.78 6.11 -3.08
CA ALA A 107 3.02 6.89 -4.28
C ALA A 107 2.84 6.03 -5.54
N VAL A 108 2.28 6.63 -6.58
CA VAL A 108 2.14 6.03 -7.92
C VAL A 108 2.98 6.85 -8.91
N ILE A 109 3.89 6.20 -9.59
CA ILE A 109 4.80 6.85 -10.55
C ILE A 109 4.08 7.09 -11.88
N GLY A 110 4.21 8.32 -12.40
CA GLY A 110 3.60 8.74 -13.66
C GLY A 110 4.57 8.89 -14.83
N SER A 111 5.85 9.16 -14.52
CA SER A 111 6.90 9.29 -15.53
C SER A 111 8.19 8.63 -15.08
N THR A 112 9.02 8.21 -16.04
CA THR A 112 10.29 7.52 -15.73
C THR A 112 11.20 8.39 -14.87
N ALA A 113 11.63 7.85 -13.73
CA ALA A 113 12.52 8.52 -12.76
C ALA A 113 13.80 7.72 -12.55
N LYS A 114 14.95 8.39 -12.67
CA LYS A 114 16.27 7.82 -12.44
C LYS A 114 17.23 8.92 -11.98
N TYR A 115 18.00 8.64 -10.92
CA TYR A 115 18.96 9.58 -10.34
C TYR A 115 18.34 10.93 -9.93
N CYS A 116 17.10 10.90 -9.40
CA CYS A 116 16.40 12.08 -8.93
C CYS A 116 16.95 12.55 -7.58
N THR A 117 16.73 13.83 -7.30
CA THR A 117 16.95 14.43 -5.98
C THR A 117 15.61 14.59 -5.24
N PRO A 118 15.63 14.85 -3.91
CA PRO A 118 14.41 15.14 -3.17
C PRO A 118 13.60 16.34 -3.72
N GLU A 119 14.27 17.29 -4.39
CA GLU A 119 13.64 18.49 -4.93
C GLU A 119 12.86 18.22 -6.22
N ASN A 120 13.25 17.21 -7.01
CA ASN A 120 12.64 16.97 -8.33
C ASN A 120 11.88 15.65 -8.43
N ILE A 121 11.99 14.72 -7.46
CA ILE A 121 11.32 13.42 -7.54
C ILE A 121 9.79 13.52 -7.60
N MET A 122 9.22 14.56 -7.00
CA MET A 122 7.78 14.77 -6.97
C MET A 122 7.19 15.05 -8.35
N ASP A 123 7.96 15.55 -9.29
CA ASP A 123 7.57 15.76 -10.70
C ASP A 123 7.25 14.44 -11.41
N HIS A 124 7.70 13.32 -10.85
CA HIS A 124 7.48 11.97 -11.37
C HIS A 124 6.32 11.23 -10.71
N VAL A 125 5.73 11.78 -9.64
CA VAL A 125 4.59 11.18 -8.94
C VAL A 125 3.29 11.60 -9.61
N ALA A 126 2.52 10.63 -10.12
CA ALA A 126 1.21 10.89 -10.73
C ALA A 126 0.10 11.06 -9.70
N GLY A 127 0.20 10.36 -8.58
CA GLY A 127 -0.84 10.39 -7.56
C GLY A 127 -0.55 9.52 -6.36
N TRP A 128 -1.53 9.46 -5.48
CA TRP A 128 -1.46 8.78 -4.19
C TRP A 128 -2.62 7.81 -4.01
N THR A 129 -2.35 6.74 -3.28
CA THR A 129 -3.35 5.76 -2.88
C THR A 129 -3.01 5.18 -1.50
N ILE A 130 -3.85 4.27 -1.02
CA ILE A 130 -3.66 3.55 0.25
C ILE A 130 -3.14 2.16 -0.05
N SER A 131 -2.21 1.67 0.78
CA SER A 131 -1.87 0.25 0.86
C SER A 131 -1.94 -0.25 2.30
N ASN A 132 -2.11 -1.56 2.44
CA ASN A 132 -2.04 -2.26 3.72
C ASN A 132 -0.90 -3.29 3.67
N ASP A 133 0.15 -3.08 4.46
CA ASP A 133 1.29 -3.99 4.56
C ASP A 133 0.97 -5.19 5.46
N VAL A 134 0.28 -6.18 4.92
CA VAL A 134 0.02 -7.43 5.62
C VAL A 134 1.30 -8.24 5.75
N THR A 135 1.56 -8.76 6.96
CA THR A 135 2.84 -9.39 7.31
C THR A 135 2.66 -10.60 8.21
N CYS A 136 3.30 -11.73 7.87
CA CYS A 136 3.46 -12.89 8.77
C CYS A 136 4.66 -12.69 9.70
N ARG A 137 4.43 -12.29 10.95
CA ARG A 137 5.50 -12.12 11.95
C ARG A 137 6.08 -13.48 12.36
N GLY A 138 7.41 -13.56 12.41
CA GLY A 138 8.10 -14.83 12.73
C GLY A 138 8.45 -15.68 11.53
N VAL A 139 7.91 -15.38 10.35
CA VAL A 139 8.40 -15.92 9.07
C VAL A 139 9.61 -15.11 8.63
N LEU A 140 10.63 -15.79 8.07
CA LEU A 140 11.88 -15.16 7.66
C LEU A 140 11.64 -14.06 6.58
N TYR A 141 12.22 -12.89 6.81
CA TYR A 141 12.22 -11.79 5.86
C TYR A 141 13.02 -12.15 4.57
N PRO A 142 12.58 -11.79 3.37
CA PRO A 142 11.35 -11.04 3.04
C PRO A 142 10.12 -11.92 2.78
N LYS A 143 10.21 -13.24 2.91
CA LYS A 143 9.10 -14.20 2.65
C LYS A 143 7.83 -13.85 3.43
N ASN A 144 7.99 -13.32 4.63
CA ASN A 144 6.89 -12.90 5.50
C ASN A 144 5.98 -11.79 4.90
N LYS A 145 6.40 -11.18 3.80
CA LYS A 145 5.71 -10.11 3.07
C LYS A 145 5.07 -10.57 1.75
N MET A 146 5.39 -11.80 1.29
CA MET A 146 5.17 -12.23 -0.10
C MET A 146 4.00 -13.20 -0.29
N PHE A 147 3.18 -13.40 0.73
CA PHE A 147 2.00 -14.26 0.59
C PHE A 147 0.98 -13.63 -0.36
N ASP A 148 0.20 -14.47 -1.02
CA ASP A 148 -0.90 -14.05 -1.86
C ASP A 148 -1.90 -13.22 -1.03
N LYS A 149 -2.46 -12.16 -1.64
CA LYS A 149 -3.41 -11.23 -1.01
C LYS A 149 -2.87 -10.41 0.18
N PHE A 150 -1.55 -10.31 0.34
CA PHE A 150 -0.88 -9.57 1.42
C PHE A 150 -0.57 -8.10 1.10
N ALA A 151 -1.07 -7.60 -0.03
CA ALA A 151 -0.94 -6.21 -0.45
C ALA A 151 -2.29 -5.61 -0.87
N PRO A 152 -3.27 -5.45 0.04
CA PRO A 152 -4.44 -4.64 -0.25
C PRO A 152 -4.03 -3.25 -0.75
N PHE A 153 -4.69 -2.78 -1.83
CA PHE A 153 -4.26 -1.61 -2.57
C PHE A 153 -5.47 -0.87 -3.20
N GLY A 154 -5.53 0.43 -3.05
CA GLY A 154 -6.62 1.28 -3.52
C GLY A 154 -7.22 2.15 -2.40
N PRO A 155 -8.51 2.52 -2.43
CA PRO A 155 -9.51 2.18 -3.46
C PRO A 155 -9.35 2.98 -4.75
N TYR A 156 -8.79 4.18 -4.67
CA TYR A 156 -8.60 5.11 -5.80
C TYR A 156 -7.16 5.60 -5.84
N ILE A 157 -6.77 6.17 -6.97
CA ILE A 157 -5.59 7.03 -7.07
C ILE A 157 -6.08 8.45 -7.19
N ILE A 158 -5.73 9.30 -6.22
CA ILE A 158 -5.95 10.74 -6.32
C ILE A 158 -4.76 11.40 -7.00
N PRO A 159 -4.93 12.45 -7.81
CA PRO A 159 -3.83 13.21 -8.39
C PRO A 159 -2.84 13.71 -7.34
N ALA A 160 -1.55 13.80 -7.71
CA ALA A 160 -0.48 14.15 -6.77
C ALA A 160 -0.68 15.51 -6.10
N ASP A 161 -1.27 16.47 -6.81
CA ASP A 161 -1.57 17.83 -6.35
C ASP A 161 -2.72 17.92 -5.32
N GLN A 162 -3.45 16.83 -5.07
CA GLN A 162 -4.48 16.76 -4.02
C GLN A 162 -3.90 16.47 -2.63
N ILE A 163 -2.63 16.10 -2.54
CA ILE A 163 -1.88 16.04 -1.28
C ILE A 163 -0.79 17.10 -1.35
N GLU A 164 -1.02 18.23 -0.68
CA GLU A 164 -0.12 19.38 -0.70
C GLU A 164 1.25 19.02 -0.09
N ASP A 165 1.25 18.32 1.04
CA ASP A 165 2.47 17.83 1.69
C ASP A 165 2.35 16.35 2.06
N PRO A 166 3.05 15.44 1.38
CA PRO A 166 3.04 14.02 1.71
C PRO A 166 3.69 13.71 3.07
N ASN A 167 4.37 14.68 3.70
CA ASN A 167 4.90 14.55 5.05
C ASN A 167 3.93 15.04 6.14
N ALA A 168 2.68 15.38 5.78
CA ALA A 168 1.66 15.87 6.72
C ALA A 168 0.33 15.10 6.58
N VAL A 169 0.38 13.84 6.14
CA VAL A 169 -0.81 13.00 5.87
C VAL A 169 -1.15 12.17 7.11
N GLU A 170 -2.42 12.22 7.51
CA GLU A 170 -2.93 11.33 8.56
C GLU A 170 -3.08 9.90 8.02
N LEU A 171 -2.53 8.94 8.79
CA LEU A 171 -2.69 7.51 8.58
C LEU A 171 -3.48 6.92 9.74
N LYS A 172 -4.55 6.19 9.45
CA LYS A 172 -5.40 5.57 10.48
C LYS A 172 -5.75 4.14 10.10
N PHE A 173 -5.96 3.30 11.10
CA PHE A 173 -6.38 1.92 10.88
C PHE A 173 -7.43 1.48 11.90
N LYS A 174 -8.44 0.76 11.41
CA LYS A 174 -9.42 0.08 12.26
C LYS A 174 -9.41 -1.41 12.00
N VAL A 175 -9.73 -2.16 13.06
CA VAL A 175 -10.10 -3.57 12.99
C VAL A 175 -11.46 -3.73 13.67
N ASP A 176 -12.44 -4.27 12.97
CA ASP A 176 -13.83 -4.42 13.44
C ASP A 176 -14.45 -3.13 14.00
N GLY A 177 -14.11 -1.99 13.37
CA GLY A 177 -14.58 -0.65 13.76
C GLY A 177 -13.80 0.00 14.90
N GLU A 178 -12.89 -0.70 15.57
CA GLU A 178 -12.04 -0.16 16.63
C GLU A 178 -10.76 0.46 16.10
N TRP A 179 -10.39 1.65 16.58
CA TRP A 179 -9.14 2.31 16.24
C TRP A 179 -7.93 1.52 16.76
N LYS A 180 -6.98 1.21 15.88
CA LYS A 180 -5.77 0.44 16.18
C LYS A 180 -4.48 1.21 15.87
N GLN A 181 -4.48 2.04 14.84
CA GLN A 181 -3.35 2.91 14.51
C GLN A 181 -3.87 4.31 14.19
N GLU A 182 -3.19 5.31 14.70
CA GLU A 182 -3.40 6.72 14.37
C GLU A 182 -2.05 7.45 14.38
N GLY A 183 -1.77 8.24 13.36
CA GLY A 183 -0.56 9.02 13.28
C GLY A 183 -0.46 9.84 12.00
N ASN A 184 0.72 10.38 11.74
CA ASN A 184 0.96 11.30 10.64
C ASN A 184 2.32 11.00 10.00
N THR A 185 2.41 11.12 8.68
CA THR A 185 3.62 10.79 7.91
C THR A 185 4.83 11.65 8.24
N GLY A 186 4.65 12.85 8.81
CA GLY A 186 5.74 13.74 9.22
C GLY A 186 6.19 13.58 10.68
N VAL A 187 5.53 12.71 11.45
CA VAL A 187 5.82 12.56 12.88
C VAL A 187 6.67 11.31 13.11
N ASN A 188 7.81 11.49 13.81
CA ASN A 188 8.73 10.40 14.14
C ASN A 188 9.26 9.61 12.93
N THR A 189 9.38 10.25 11.77
CA THR A 189 10.00 9.66 10.58
C THR A 189 11.52 9.89 10.55
N TYR A 190 12.26 8.95 10.00
CA TYR A 190 13.71 9.09 9.78
C TYR A 190 14.01 9.90 8.52
N TRP A 191 13.11 9.89 7.51
CA TRP A 191 13.30 10.57 6.23
C TRP A 191 11.98 11.18 5.75
N THR A 192 12.08 12.25 4.97
CA THR A 192 10.93 12.77 4.23
C THR A 192 10.51 11.80 3.13
N MET A 193 9.26 11.86 2.69
CA MET A 193 8.75 11.02 1.59
C MET A 193 9.54 11.26 0.31
N GLN A 194 9.94 12.52 0.04
CA GLN A 194 10.80 12.88 -1.09
C GLN A 194 12.18 12.22 -1.01
N THR A 195 12.79 12.20 0.17
CA THR A 195 14.10 11.54 0.37
C THR A 195 14.02 10.05 0.10
N ILE A 196 12.94 9.38 0.56
CA ILE A 196 12.72 7.95 0.31
C ILE A 196 12.59 7.68 -1.19
N LEU A 197 11.71 8.42 -1.86
CA LEU A 197 11.45 8.24 -3.29
C LEU A 197 12.70 8.51 -4.14
N ALA A 198 13.43 9.60 -3.85
CA ALA A 198 14.67 9.93 -4.54
C ALA A 198 15.73 8.85 -4.34
N ASN A 199 15.90 8.35 -3.11
CA ASN A 199 16.84 7.26 -2.79
C ASN A 199 16.60 6.02 -3.67
N LEU A 200 15.35 5.62 -3.89
CA LEU A 200 15.00 4.49 -4.75
C LEU A 200 15.53 4.65 -6.17
N THR A 201 15.51 5.88 -6.71
CA THR A 201 15.96 6.15 -8.09
C THR A 201 17.47 5.97 -8.29
N HIS A 202 18.24 5.95 -7.23
CA HIS A 202 19.68 5.64 -7.30
C HIS A 202 19.94 4.12 -7.43
N HIS A 203 19.04 3.31 -6.89
CA HIS A 203 19.16 1.84 -6.96
C HIS A 203 18.50 1.27 -8.21
N MET A 204 17.32 1.78 -8.61
CA MET A 204 16.54 1.27 -9.74
C MET A 204 15.88 2.40 -10.52
N THR A 205 15.52 2.12 -11.78
CA THR A 205 14.64 3.01 -12.54
C THR A 205 13.21 2.79 -12.09
N LEU A 206 12.50 3.86 -11.75
CA LEU A 206 11.06 3.83 -11.53
C LEU A 206 10.36 4.13 -12.85
N ASN A 207 9.33 3.36 -13.18
CA ASN A 207 8.57 3.50 -14.42
C ASN A 207 7.11 3.90 -14.14
N PRO A 208 6.41 4.48 -15.11
CA PRO A 208 4.99 4.75 -14.97
C PRO A 208 4.21 3.50 -14.55
N GLY A 209 3.37 3.64 -13.52
CA GLY A 209 2.61 2.55 -12.94
C GLY A 209 3.34 1.75 -11.84
N ASP A 210 4.60 2.05 -11.52
CA ASP A 210 5.23 1.52 -10.32
C ASP A 210 4.59 2.14 -9.07
N VAL A 211 4.47 1.36 -7.99
CA VAL A 211 3.91 1.82 -6.72
C VAL A 211 4.92 1.69 -5.60
N ILE A 212 4.95 2.70 -4.74
CA ILE A 212 5.85 2.76 -3.59
C ILE A 212 5.04 3.02 -2.33
N ALA A 213 4.90 2.00 -1.48
CA ALA A 213 4.33 2.12 -0.15
C ALA A 213 5.38 2.63 0.84
N LEU A 214 5.10 3.71 1.56
CA LEU A 214 6.11 4.54 2.24
C LEU A 214 6.28 4.22 3.73
N GLY A 215 5.72 3.11 4.19
CA GLY A 215 5.83 2.63 5.56
C GLY A 215 4.62 2.91 6.44
N ASP A 216 4.42 2.08 7.45
CA ASP A 216 3.38 2.22 8.46
C ASP A 216 3.89 2.91 9.74
N ILE A 217 2.97 3.61 10.44
CA ILE A 217 3.28 4.47 11.60
C ILE A 217 3.33 3.74 12.92
N GLY A 218 2.94 2.48 13.01
CA GLY A 218 2.66 1.94 14.33
C GLY A 218 2.99 0.49 14.57
N ALA A 219 2.69 0.06 15.79
CA ALA A 219 2.79 -1.28 16.31
C ALA A 219 1.52 -2.06 15.98
N PRO A 220 1.48 -2.79 14.86
CA PRO A 220 0.28 -3.52 14.51
C PRO A 220 0.05 -4.68 15.48
N GLU A 221 -1.20 -4.85 15.88
CA GLU A 221 -1.67 -6.06 16.56
C GLU A 221 -1.86 -7.20 15.55
N THR A 222 -2.04 -8.41 16.06
CA THR A 222 -2.37 -9.56 15.22
C THR A 222 -3.84 -9.55 14.80
N ILE A 223 -4.10 -10.02 13.59
CA ILE A 223 -5.45 -10.22 13.05
C ILE A 223 -5.74 -11.70 12.88
N VAL A 224 -7.02 -12.03 12.94
CA VAL A 224 -7.54 -13.40 12.74
C VAL A 224 -8.63 -13.42 11.67
N ALA A 225 -8.94 -14.58 11.13
CA ALA A 225 -10.01 -14.73 10.16
C ALA A 225 -11.36 -14.25 10.69
N GLY A 226 -12.16 -13.65 9.81
CA GLY A 226 -13.47 -13.07 10.12
C GLY A 226 -13.44 -11.59 10.46
N GLN A 227 -12.28 -11.01 10.73
CA GLN A 227 -12.15 -9.60 11.05
C GLN A 227 -12.17 -8.71 9.80
N THR A 228 -12.63 -7.49 9.97
CA THR A 228 -12.64 -6.43 8.95
C THR A 228 -11.56 -5.41 9.23
N MET A 229 -10.71 -5.17 8.26
CA MET A 229 -9.65 -4.16 8.27
C MET A 229 -10.06 -2.94 7.46
N GLU A 230 -9.78 -1.75 7.99
CA GLU A 230 -10.01 -0.47 7.30
C GLU A 230 -8.75 0.39 7.43
N ALA A 231 -7.99 0.52 6.35
CA ALA A 231 -6.90 1.48 6.25
C ALA A 231 -7.46 2.81 5.72
N ILE A 232 -7.22 3.91 6.44
CA ILE A 232 -7.90 5.18 6.23
C ILE A 232 -6.88 6.30 6.05
N ILE A 233 -6.97 6.99 4.92
CA ILE A 233 -6.29 8.27 4.67
C ILE A 233 -7.40 9.26 4.28
N PRO A 234 -7.70 10.29 5.10
CA PRO A 234 -8.87 11.13 4.90
C PRO A 234 -8.98 11.77 3.50
N GLN A 235 -7.85 12.14 2.90
CA GLN A 235 -7.79 12.73 1.56
C GLN A 235 -8.07 11.73 0.44
N ILE A 236 -7.91 10.42 0.69
CA ILE A 236 -8.06 9.36 -0.32
C ILE A 236 -9.35 8.56 -0.09
N GLY A 237 -9.64 8.22 1.18
CA GLY A 237 -10.80 7.43 1.54
C GLY A 237 -10.45 6.24 2.44
N VAL A 238 -11.15 5.12 2.21
CA VAL A 238 -11.04 3.91 3.03
C VAL A 238 -10.76 2.70 2.15
N LEU A 239 -9.66 2.02 2.42
CA LEU A 239 -9.35 0.70 1.86
C LEU A 239 -9.82 -0.37 2.85
N LYS A 240 -10.86 -1.11 2.47
CA LYS A 240 -11.53 -2.08 3.33
C LYS A 240 -11.38 -3.49 2.80
N ASN A 241 -10.98 -4.42 3.67
CA ASN A 241 -10.82 -5.82 3.34
C ASN A 241 -11.21 -6.70 4.55
N LYS A 242 -11.77 -7.86 4.30
CA LYS A 242 -11.99 -8.89 5.34
C LYS A 242 -10.84 -9.89 5.34
N THR A 243 -10.71 -10.61 6.44
CA THR A 243 -9.73 -11.69 6.57
C THR A 243 -10.44 -13.05 6.56
N VAL A 244 -9.85 -14.02 5.88
CA VAL A 244 -10.32 -15.41 5.84
C VAL A 244 -9.15 -16.36 6.06
N ASN A 245 -9.41 -17.57 6.54
CA ASN A 245 -8.38 -18.60 6.57
C ASN A 245 -8.18 -19.19 5.17
N GLU A 246 -6.94 -19.50 4.84
CA GLU A 246 -6.61 -20.28 3.66
C GLU A 246 -7.36 -21.64 3.70
N LYS A 247 -8.01 -21.98 2.59
CA LYS A 247 -8.62 -23.30 2.41
C LYS A 247 -7.52 -24.23 1.93
N VAL A 248 -7.05 -25.10 2.82
CA VAL A 248 -6.13 -26.17 2.45
C VAL A 248 -6.93 -27.35 1.95
N GLU A 249 -6.74 -27.72 0.69
CA GLU A 249 -7.23 -29.01 0.21
C GLU A 249 -6.43 -30.13 0.90
N THR A 250 -7.15 -31.11 1.45
CA THR A 250 -6.57 -32.23 2.18
C THR A 250 -5.54 -32.97 1.31
N GLY A 251 -4.25 -32.96 1.68
CA GLY A 251 -3.21 -33.76 1.06
C GLY A 251 -1.90 -33.05 0.69
N ILE A 252 -1.87 -31.74 0.69
CA ILE A 252 -0.61 -30.99 0.50
C ILE A 252 -0.26 -30.32 1.82
N CYS A 253 0.57 -30.97 2.59
CA CYS A 253 1.30 -30.29 3.66
C CYS A 253 2.31 -29.38 2.96
N PRO A 254 2.25 -28.04 3.06
CA PRO A 254 3.37 -27.19 2.66
C PRO A 254 4.51 -27.48 3.61
N GLY A 255 5.29 -28.47 3.21
CA GLY A 255 6.26 -29.14 4.03
C GLY A 255 7.32 -28.24 4.59
N GLY A 256 7.66 -28.54 5.79
CA GLY A 256 8.94 -28.29 6.36
C GLY A 256 9.07 -26.98 7.10
N ALA A 257 9.46 -27.11 8.34
CA ALA A 257 9.91 -26.08 9.24
C ALA A 257 10.41 -24.83 8.49
N MET A 258 9.65 -23.80 8.56
CA MET A 258 10.10 -22.46 8.17
C MET A 258 11.16 -22.04 9.17
N GLY A 259 12.38 -22.47 8.89
CA GLY A 259 13.64 -22.09 9.52
C GLY A 259 13.62 -21.83 11.03
N GLN A 260 14.28 -22.68 11.77
CA GLN A 260 14.78 -22.38 13.11
C GLN A 260 15.74 -21.18 13.06
#